data_0499d6de703f015f05404d170ec0f740
#
_entry.id   0499d6de703f015f05404d170ec0f740
#
_cell.length_a   1.000
_cell.length_b   1.000
_cell.length_c   1.000
_cell.angle_alpha   90.00
_cell.angle_beta   90.00
_cell.angle_gamma   90.00
#
_symmetry.space_group_name_H-M   'P 1'
#
loop_
_entity.id
_entity.type
_entity.pdbx_description
1 polymer ?
#
loop_
_entity_poly.entity_id
_entity_poly.type
_entity_poly.pdbx_seq_one_letter_code
_entity_poly.pdbx_strand_id
1 'polypeptide(L)'
;GEIKKGAPIVEATSGNTGIAFSAMGAILGHPVIIYMPDWMSEERKSLIRSFGAKIVLVSREEGGFLGSIEKTKEFAKNDPDTYLPSQFSNPYNSEAHYYGIGLEIVNEMKSLNLNIDGFVAGVGTGGTVMGIGQRIKENFPNAKISPLEPLNSPTLSTGYKVAKHRIEGISDEFIPDLIKLDKLDEV
;
A
#
# COMPACT_ATOMS: atom_id res chain seq x y z
N GLY A 1 -7.70 -15.88 11.72
CA GLY A 1 -6.93 -16.54 12.70
C GLY A 1 -5.43 -16.51 12.52
N GLU A 2 -4.85 -15.61 11.70
CA GLU A 2 -3.39 -15.52 11.52
C GLU A 2 -2.70 -14.70 12.63
N ILE A 3 -3.45 -13.82 13.28
CA ILE A 3 -2.92 -12.97 14.34
C ILE A 3 -3.38 -13.49 15.70
N LYS A 4 -2.46 -13.74 16.62
CA LYS A 4 -2.79 -14.07 18.01
C LYS A 4 -3.48 -12.89 18.68
N LYS A 5 -4.48 -13.15 19.51
CA LYS A 5 -5.17 -12.10 20.25
C LYS A 5 -4.19 -11.26 21.08
N GLY A 6 -4.23 -9.94 20.90
CA GLY A 6 -3.35 -9.00 21.58
C GLY A 6 -1.92 -8.90 21.02
N ALA A 7 -1.58 -9.66 19.98
CA ALA A 7 -0.29 -9.55 19.33
C ALA A 7 -0.09 -8.15 18.70
N PRO A 8 1.12 -7.59 18.74
CA PRO A 8 1.38 -6.29 18.12
C PRO A 8 1.31 -6.36 16.60
N ILE A 9 0.75 -5.31 15.99
CA ILE A 9 0.79 -5.06 14.55
C ILE A 9 1.85 -4.00 14.31
N VAL A 10 2.84 -4.30 13.47
CA VAL A 10 3.94 -3.38 13.17
C VAL A 10 4.01 -3.14 11.67
N GLU A 11 4.00 -1.89 11.23
CA GLU A 11 4.04 -1.55 9.80
C GLU A 11 4.86 -0.28 9.53
N ALA A 12 5.50 -0.25 8.35
CA ALA A 12 6.14 0.93 7.80
C ALA A 12 5.20 1.62 6.82
N THR A 13 4.85 2.86 7.11
CA THR A 13 3.92 3.61 6.25
C THR A 13 4.08 5.11 6.39
N SER A 14 3.83 5.82 5.30
CA SER A 14 3.80 7.29 5.27
C SER A 14 2.42 7.89 5.58
N GLY A 15 1.35 7.08 5.73
CA GLY A 15 0.03 7.69 5.90
C GLY A 15 -1.16 6.76 6.10
N ASN A 16 -1.99 6.61 5.07
CA ASN A 16 -3.34 6.02 5.17
C ASN A 16 -3.36 4.59 5.73
N THR A 17 -2.40 3.76 5.35
CA THR A 17 -2.28 2.39 5.88
C THR A 17 -2.03 2.40 7.39
N GLY A 18 -1.19 3.32 7.88
CA GLY A 18 -0.95 3.47 9.32
C GLY A 18 -2.19 3.91 10.08
N ILE A 19 -2.98 4.82 9.51
CA ILE A 19 -4.26 5.26 10.09
C ILE A 19 -5.23 4.08 10.15
N ALA A 20 -5.36 3.32 9.07
CA ALA A 20 -6.26 2.17 8.99
C ALA A 20 -5.88 1.06 9.98
N PHE A 21 -4.60 0.68 10.06
CA PHE A 21 -4.15 -0.31 11.05
C PHE A 21 -4.33 0.19 12.49
N SER A 22 -4.08 1.48 12.75
CA SER A 22 -4.27 2.06 14.07
C SER A 22 -5.74 1.99 14.52
N ALA A 23 -6.66 2.35 13.64
CA ALA A 23 -8.09 2.28 13.91
C ALA A 23 -8.56 0.83 14.12
N MET A 24 -8.17 -0.10 13.23
CA MET A 24 -8.54 -1.51 13.34
C MET A 24 -7.90 -2.19 14.55
N GLY A 25 -6.63 -1.87 14.84
CA GLY A 25 -5.96 -2.38 16.03
C GLY A 25 -6.66 -1.94 17.33
N ALA A 26 -7.08 -0.68 17.41
CA ALA A 26 -7.85 -0.18 18.55
C ALA A 26 -9.18 -0.93 18.73
N ILE A 27 -9.91 -1.19 17.64
CA ILE A 27 -11.19 -1.92 17.67
C ILE A 27 -10.99 -3.38 18.06
N LEU A 28 -9.94 -4.03 17.54
CA LEU A 28 -9.70 -5.46 17.70
C LEU A 28 -8.84 -5.80 18.93
N GLY A 29 -8.32 -4.80 19.64
CA GLY A 29 -7.50 -4.98 20.85
C GLY A 29 -6.05 -5.40 20.54
N HIS A 30 -5.50 -4.95 19.42
CA HIS A 30 -4.11 -5.16 19.04
C HIS A 30 -3.29 -3.87 19.24
N PRO A 31 -2.16 -3.89 19.96
CA PRO A 31 -1.22 -2.77 19.96
C PRO A 31 -0.69 -2.52 18.55
N VAL A 32 -0.62 -1.26 18.13
CA VAL A 32 -0.11 -0.90 16.80
C VAL A 32 1.12 -0.02 16.94
N ILE A 33 2.16 -0.35 16.18
CA ILE A 33 3.41 0.41 16.11
C ILE A 33 3.67 0.78 14.64
N ILE A 34 3.69 2.06 14.36
CA ILE A 34 3.93 2.59 13.01
C ILE A 34 5.34 3.20 12.93
N TYR A 35 6.15 2.68 12.04
CA TYR A 35 7.40 3.28 11.64
C TYR A 35 7.17 4.21 10.47
N MET A 36 7.62 5.46 10.57
CA MET A 36 7.44 6.43 9.49
C MET A 36 8.58 7.46 9.46
N PRO A 37 8.88 8.03 8.29
CA PRO A 37 9.81 9.14 8.19
C PRO A 37 9.40 10.32 9.06
N ASP A 38 10.37 10.99 9.67
CA ASP A 38 10.14 12.09 10.63
C ASP A 38 9.52 13.33 9.98
N TRP A 39 9.70 13.51 8.67
CA TRP A 39 9.14 14.64 7.88
C TRP A 39 7.69 14.45 7.42
N MET A 40 7.03 13.37 7.82
CA MET A 40 5.59 13.19 7.53
C MET A 40 4.75 14.22 8.30
N SER A 41 3.55 14.55 7.75
CA SER A 41 2.69 15.60 8.30
C SER A 41 2.25 15.32 9.74
N GLU A 42 2.18 16.37 10.56
CA GLU A 42 1.71 16.27 11.94
C GLU A 42 0.23 15.87 12.03
N GLU A 43 -0.56 16.17 11.02
CA GLU A 43 -1.96 15.75 10.92
C GLU A 43 -2.07 14.22 10.95
N ARG A 44 -1.30 13.52 10.11
CA ARG A 44 -1.26 12.05 10.06
C ARG A 44 -0.76 11.45 11.36
N LYS A 45 0.33 12.01 11.91
CA LYS A 45 0.88 11.57 13.20
C LYS A 45 -0.14 11.71 14.32
N SER A 46 -0.85 12.83 14.35
CA SER A 46 -1.90 13.10 15.35
C SER A 46 -3.05 12.13 15.23
N LEU A 47 -3.51 11.85 14.01
CA LEU A 47 -4.58 10.90 13.76
C LEU A 47 -4.20 9.47 14.16
N ILE A 48 -3.01 9.01 13.82
CA ILE A 48 -2.50 7.69 14.24
C ILE A 48 -2.44 7.60 15.77
N ARG A 49 -1.90 8.64 16.44
CA ARG A 49 -1.83 8.67 17.91
C ARG A 49 -3.21 8.71 18.57
N SER A 50 -4.21 9.34 17.94
CA SER A 50 -5.58 9.41 18.47
C SER A 50 -6.24 8.05 18.61
N PHE A 51 -5.83 7.06 17.80
CA PHE A 51 -6.24 5.66 17.93
C PHE A 51 -5.41 4.86 18.94
N GLY A 52 -4.48 5.50 19.66
CA GLY A 52 -3.62 4.85 20.65
C GLY A 52 -2.39 4.14 20.08
N ALA A 53 -2.13 4.25 18.78
CA ALA A 53 -0.96 3.63 18.17
C ALA A 53 0.33 4.38 18.53
N LYS A 54 1.43 3.64 18.67
CA LYS A 54 2.79 4.17 18.85
C LYS A 54 3.39 4.52 17.49
N ILE A 55 4.03 5.69 17.39
CA ILE A 55 4.81 6.08 16.23
C ILE A 55 6.29 6.06 16.57
N VAL A 56 7.08 5.43 15.71
CA VAL A 56 8.54 5.48 15.71
C VAL A 56 8.97 6.29 14.49
N LEU A 57 9.55 7.44 14.74
CA LEU A 57 10.06 8.31 13.68
C LEU A 57 11.44 7.85 13.23
N VAL A 58 11.67 7.85 11.92
CA VAL A 58 12.93 7.44 11.30
C VAL A 58 13.48 8.62 10.50
N SER A 59 14.67 9.07 10.84
CA SER A 59 15.31 10.18 10.18
C SER A 59 15.86 9.78 8.80
N ARG A 60 16.31 10.78 8.02
CA ARG A 60 16.97 10.51 6.73
C ARG A 60 18.28 9.77 6.91
N GLU A 61 19.03 10.09 7.95
CA GLU A 61 20.29 9.45 8.32
C GLU A 61 20.09 7.97 8.70
N GLU A 62 18.93 7.63 9.25
CA GLU A 62 18.51 6.26 9.57
C GLU A 62 17.88 5.52 8.37
N GLY A 63 17.94 6.09 7.17
CA GLY A 63 17.44 5.49 5.94
C GLY A 63 16.02 5.87 5.56
N GLY A 64 15.37 6.78 6.28
CA GLY A 64 14.05 7.32 5.94
C GLY A 64 12.98 6.23 5.77
N PHE A 65 12.32 6.19 4.61
CA PHE A 65 11.23 5.24 4.39
C PHE A 65 11.73 3.79 4.28
N LEU A 66 12.82 3.55 3.56
CA LEU A 66 13.44 2.23 3.48
C LEU A 66 13.96 1.78 4.85
N GLY A 67 14.58 2.70 5.61
CA GLY A 67 14.98 2.44 7.00
C GLY A 67 13.78 2.09 7.89
N SER A 68 12.62 2.70 7.67
CA SER A 68 11.38 2.33 8.38
C SER A 68 10.99 0.88 8.10
N ILE A 69 11.05 0.44 6.84
CA ILE A 69 10.75 -0.95 6.45
C ILE A 69 11.72 -1.93 7.12
N GLU A 70 13.02 -1.65 7.09
CA GLU A 70 14.01 -2.53 7.72
C GLU A 70 13.83 -2.62 9.24
N LYS A 71 13.54 -1.51 9.91
CA LYS A 71 13.26 -1.49 11.35
C LYS A 71 12.02 -2.31 11.73
N THR A 72 10.99 -2.36 10.87
CA THR A 72 9.82 -3.23 11.13
C THR A 72 10.18 -4.70 11.03
N LYS A 73 11.01 -5.08 10.06
CA LYS A 73 11.49 -6.47 9.92
C LYS A 73 12.37 -6.88 11.11
N GLU A 74 13.24 -5.97 11.57
CA GLU A 74 14.06 -6.21 12.74
C GLU A 74 13.20 -6.39 14.01
N PHE A 75 12.16 -5.55 14.18
CA PHE A 75 11.22 -5.69 15.28
C PHE A 75 10.54 -7.06 15.26
N ALA A 76 9.98 -7.46 14.12
CA ALA A 76 9.29 -8.74 13.98
C ALA A 76 10.24 -9.95 14.19
N LYS A 77 11.52 -9.82 13.82
CA LYS A 77 12.55 -10.85 14.10
C LYS A 77 12.80 -11.03 15.59
N ASN A 78 12.74 -9.94 16.37
CA ASN A 78 13.01 -9.95 17.81
C ASN A 78 11.74 -10.28 18.63
N ASP A 79 10.57 -10.15 18.07
CA ASP A 79 9.28 -10.51 18.67
C ASP A 79 8.45 -11.37 17.70
N PRO A 80 8.57 -12.71 17.80
CA PRO A 80 7.91 -13.64 16.88
C PRO A 80 6.37 -13.63 16.93
N ASP A 81 5.77 -13.04 17.94
CA ASP A 81 4.32 -12.87 18.01
C ASP A 81 3.84 -11.64 17.24
N THR A 82 4.75 -10.79 16.78
CA THR A 82 4.42 -9.61 15.97
C THR A 82 3.82 -10.00 14.62
N TYR A 83 2.70 -9.38 14.28
CA TYR A 83 2.17 -9.40 12.93
C TYR A 83 2.75 -8.23 12.12
N LEU A 84 3.44 -8.58 11.03
CA LEU A 84 4.00 -7.65 10.06
C LEU A 84 3.19 -7.72 8.77
N PRO A 85 2.29 -6.77 8.50
CA PRO A 85 1.45 -6.77 7.31
C PRO A 85 2.22 -6.71 6.00
N SER A 86 3.37 -6.02 5.97
CA SER A 86 4.25 -5.93 4.79
C SER A 86 3.51 -5.43 3.54
N GLN A 87 2.89 -4.26 3.60
CA GLN A 87 1.96 -3.74 2.58
C GLN A 87 2.50 -3.74 1.14
N PHE A 88 3.82 -3.73 0.95
CA PHE A 88 4.44 -3.68 -0.38
C PHE A 88 4.67 -5.06 -1.04
N SER A 89 4.52 -6.14 -0.27
CA SER A 89 4.77 -7.52 -0.73
C SER A 89 3.65 -8.50 -0.41
N ASN A 90 2.76 -8.16 0.51
CA ASN A 90 1.67 -9.03 0.93
C ASN A 90 0.57 -9.15 -0.13
N PRO A 91 0.31 -10.34 -0.69
CA PRO A 91 -0.72 -10.53 -1.71
C PRO A 91 -2.13 -10.16 -1.26
N TYR A 92 -2.44 -10.23 0.04
CA TYR A 92 -3.74 -9.82 0.56
C TYR A 92 -4.10 -8.36 0.28
N ASN A 93 -3.09 -7.50 0.07
CA ASN A 93 -3.32 -6.14 -0.38
C ASN A 93 -4.01 -6.11 -1.76
N SER A 94 -3.48 -6.85 -2.73
CA SER A 94 -4.09 -6.95 -4.07
C SER A 94 -5.39 -7.74 -4.04
N GLU A 95 -5.47 -8.82 -3.25
CA GLU A 95 -6.67 -9.64 -3.12
C GLU A 95 -7.85 -8.85 -2.56
N ALA A 96 -7.62 -7.97 -1.58
CA ALA A 96 -8.67 -7.10 -1.03
C ALA A 96 -9.30 -6.22 -2.13
N HIS A 97 -8.49 -5.69 -3.04
CA HIS A 97 -8.96 -4.93 -4.19
C HIS A 97 -9.62 -5.80 -5.26
N TYR A 98 -9.13 -7.02 -5.47
CA TYR A 98 -9.70 -7.97 -6.43
C TYR A 98 -11.10 -8.44 -6.03
N TYR A 99 -11.29 -8.84 -4.75
CA TYR A 99 -12.57 -9.32 -4.23
C TYR A 99 -13.52 -8.21 -3.77
N GLY A 100 -13.01 -7.03 -3.47
CA GLY A 100 -13.78 -5.84 -3.11
C GLY A 100 -14.14 -4.99 -4.33
N ILE A 101 -13.53 -3.82 -4.44
CA ILE A 101 -13.87 -2.80 -5.45
C ILE A 101 -13.75 -3.32 -6.90
N GLY A 102 -12.82 -4.23 -7.20
CA GLY A 102 -12.69 -4.82 -8.52
C GLY A 102 -13.93 -5.64 -8.91
N LEU A 103 -14.49 -6.40 -7.95
CA LEU A 103 -15.73 -7.13 -8.15
C LEU A 103 -16.92 -6.19 -8.31
N GLU A 104 -16.99 -5.13 -7.51
CA GLU A 104 -18.06 -4.13 -7.58
C GLU A 104 -18.08 -3.45 -8.95
N ILE A 105 -16.94 -2.98 -9.44
CA ILE A 105 -16.79 -2.35 -10.76
C ILE A 105 -17.27 -3.30 -11.87
N VAL A 106 -16.79 -4.55 -11.88
CA VAL A 106 -17.17 -5.52 -12.92
C VAL A 106 -18.66 -5.82 -12.90
N ASN A 107 -19.25 -5.98 -11.73
CA ASN A 107 -20.69 -6.25 -11.60
C ASN A 107 -21.54 -5.06 -12.07
N GLU A 108 -21.14 -3.84 -11.70
CA GLU A 108 -21.84 -2.63 -12.12
C GLU A 108 -21.78 -2.46 -13.65
N MET A 109 -20.58 -2.57 -14.25
CA MET A 109 -20.43 -2.46 -15.70
C MET A 109 -21.24 -3.50 -16.46
N LYS A 110 -21.27 -4.76 -15.99
CA LYS A 110 -22.12 -5.81 -16.56
C LYS A 110 -23.61 -5.51 -16.41
N SER A 111 -24.05 -4.99 -15.27
CA SER A 111 -25.44 -4.63 -15.03
C SER A 111 -25.94 -3.52 -15.96
N LEU A 112 -25.03 -2.61 -16.31
CA LEU A 112 -25.28 -1.51 -17.25
C LEU A 112 -25.09 -1.91 -18.73
N ASN A 113 -24.67 -3.14 -19.00
CA ASN A 113 -24.30 -3.64 -20.32
C ASN A 113 -23.22 -2.77 -21.00
N LEU A 114 -22.24 -2.35 -20.22
CA LEU A 114 -21.09 -1.55 -20.66
C LEU A 114 -19.80 -2.36 -20.65
N ASN A 115 -18.85 -1.97 -21.51
CA ASN A 115 -17.49 -2.50 -21.53
C ASN A 115 -16.55 -1.62 -20.70
N ILE A 116 -15.41 -2.20 -20.32
CA ILE A 116 -14.25 -1.46 -19.81
C ILE A 116 -13.16 -1.53 -20.87
N ASP A 117 -12.76 -0.38 -21.40
CA ASP A 117 -11.69 -0.27 -22.40
C ASP A 117 -10.32 0.01 -21.71
N GLY A 118 -10.34 0.63 -20.54
CA GLY A 118 -9.13 0.92 -19.80
C GLY A 118 -9.38 1.19 -18.32
N PHE A 119 -8.37 0.90 -17.51
CA PHE A 119 -8.31 1.22 -16.09
C PHE A 119 -6.97 1.84 -15.74
N VAL A 120 -7.00 3.01 -15.12
CA VAL A 120 -5.80 3.75 -14.70
C VAL A 120 -5.83 3.95 -13.20
N ALA A 121 -4.73 3.66 -12.52
CA ALA A 121 -4.59 3.91 -11.09
C ALA A 121 -3.19 4.37 -10.70
N GLY A 122 -3.11 5.33 -9.78
CA GLY A 122 -1.85 5.76 -9.17
C GLY A 122 -1.23 4.63 -8.35
N VAL A 123 0.10 4.50 -8.42
CA VAL A 123 0.82 3.40 -7.78
C VAL A 123 1.57 3.87 -6.54
N GLY A 124 1.05 3.49 -5.36
CA GLY A 124 1.81 3.42 -4.11
C GLY A 124 2.33 2.00 -3.93
N THR A 125 1.62 1.15 -3.19
CA THR A 125 1.98 -0.26 -3.00
C THR A 125 1.74 -1.14 -4.25
N GLY A 126 0.91 -0.67 -5.17
CA GLY A 126 0.48 -1.45 -6.34
C GLY A 126 -0.77 -2.30 -6.13
N GLY A 127 -1.24 -2.45 -4.90
CA GLY A 127 -2.39 -3.32 -4.60
C GLY A 127 -3.63 -3.00 -5.43
N THR A 128 -3.96 -1.72 -5.57
CA THR A 128 -5.14 -1.26 -6.34
C THR A 128 -5.04 -1.63 -7.82
N VAL A 129 -3.95 -1.22 -8.49
CA VAL A 129 -3.81 -1.47 -9.94
C VAL A 129 -3.71 -2.95 -10.26
N MET A 130 -3.02 -3.72 -9.42
CA MET A 130 -2.87 -5.16 -9.62
C MET A 130 -4.17 -5.92 -9.34
N GLY A 131 -4.83 -5.65 -8.21
CA GLY A 131 -6.04 -6.37 -7.83
C GLY A 131 -7.23 -6.05 -8.72
N ILE A 132 -7.53 -4.76 -8.92
CA ILE A 132 -8.63 -4.34 -9.81
C ILE A 132 -8.31 -4.68 -11.26
N GLY A 133 -7.07 -4.43 -11.70
CA GLY A 133 -6.62 -4.71 -13.06
C GLY A 133 -6.77 -6.19 -13.41
N GLN A 134 -6.37 -7.09 -12.53
CA GLN A 134 -6.57 -8.52 -12.71
C GLN A 134 -8.06 -8.86 -12.86
N ARG A 135 -8.91 -8.34 -11.96
CA ARG A 135 -10.36 -8.60 -12.00
C ARG A 135 -11.00 -8.11 -13.30
N ILE A 136 -10.56 -6.93 -13.78
CA ILE A 136 -11.02 -6.37 -15.06
C ILE A 136 -10.57 -7.25 -16.23
N LYS A 137 -9.29 -7.60 -16.32
CA LYS A 137 -8.74 -8.45 -17.41
C LYS A 137 -9.45 -9.79 -17.54
N GLU A 138 -9.82 -10.42 -16.44
CA GLU A 138 -10.56 -11.69 -16.43
C GLU A 138 -11.97 -11.57 -17.01
N ASN A 139 -12.59 -10.41 -16.95
CA ASN A 139 -13.96 -10.17 -17.41
C ASN A 139 -14.05 -9.35 -18.70
N PHE A 140 -13.05 -8.52 -18.96
CA PHE A 140 -12.91 -7.65 -20.12
C PHE A 140 -11.47 -7.78 -20.66
N PRO A 141 -11.14 -8.86 -21.39
CA PRO A 141 -9.74 -9.20 -21.75
C PRO A 141 -9.03 -8.13 -22.60
N ASN A 142 -9.78 -7.31 -23.32
CA ASN A 142 -9.24 -6.24 -24.16
C ASN A 142 -8.98 -4.94 -23.40
N ALA A 143 -9.44 -4.82 -22.16
CA ALA A 143 -9.21 -3.63 -21.34
C ALA A 143 -7.72 -3.41 -21.10
N LYS A 144 -7.26 -2.17 -21.23
CA LYS A 144 -5.88 -1.79 -20.90
C LYS A 144 -5.78 -1.43 -19.42
N ILE A 145 -4.73 -1.92 -18.76
CA ILE A 145 -4.46 -1.65 -17.35
C ILE A 145 -3.18 -0.83 -17.26
N SER A 146 -3.30 0.44 -16.88
CA SER A 146 -2.21 1.39 -16.87
C SER A 146 -1.94 1.91 -15.46
N PRO A 147 -0.76 1.63 -14.88
CA PRO A 147 -0.33 2.27 -13.66
C PRO A 147 0.03 3.73 -13.95
N LEU A 148 -0.31 4.62 -13.03
CA LEU A 148 0.04 6.05 -13.15
C LEU A 148 1.14 6.39 -12.16
N GLU A 149 2.16 7.08 -12.66
CA GLU A 149 3.23 7.66 -11.84
C GLU A 149 3.45 9.14 -12.18
N PRO A 150 4.08 9.94 -11.30
CA PRO A 150 4.40 11.33 -11.61
C PRO A 150 5.48 11.42 -12.68
N LEU A 151 5.29 12.28 -13.69
CA LEU A 151 6.25 12.49 -14.77
C LEU A 151 7.67 12.83 -14.28
N ASN A 152 7.78 13.55 -13.17
CA ASN A 152 9.06 13.92 -12.58
C ASN A 152 9.60 12.92 -11.54
N SER A 153 8.92 11.79 -11.34
CA SER A 153 9.38 10.70 -10.48
C SER A 153 8.96 9.34 -11.08
N PRO A 154 9.41 9.03 -12.30
CA PRO A 154 8.97 7.86 -13.07
C PRO A 154 9.70 6.59 -12.61
N THR A 155 9.42 6.13 -11.40
CA THR A 155 10.08 4.96 -10.80
C THR A 155 9.74 3.66 -11.53
N LEU A 156 8.48 3.50 -11.96
CA LEU A 156 8.04 2.27 -12.67
C LEU A 156 8.62 2.20 -14.08
N SER A 157 8.57 3.33 -14.83
CA SER A 157 9.06 3.37 -16.22
C SER A 157 10.58 3.26 -16.32
N THR A 158 11.32 3.79 -15.34
CA THR A 158 12.78 3.92 -15.42
C THR A 158 13.53 3.00 -14.47
N GLY A 159 12.88 2.46 -13.45
CA GLY A 159 13.50 1.67 -12.39
C GLY A 159 14.16 2.51 -11.29
N TYR A 160 14.11 3.83 -11.37
CA TYR A 160 14.69 4.73 -10.37
C TYR A 160 13.88 6.02 -10.22
N LYS A 161 13.97 6.63 -9.05
CA LYS A 161 13.35 7.92 -8.75
C LYS A 161 14.19 9.07 -9.28
N VAL A 162 13.55 9.99 -9.98
CA VAL A 162 14.25 11.11 -10.63
C VAL A 162 14.15 12.39 -9.81
N ALA A 163 12.97 12.74 -9.31
CA ALA A 163 12.76 14.00 -8.59
C ALA A 163 11.61 13.96 -7.60
N LYS A 164 11.50 15.01 -6.78
CA LYS A 164 10.37 15.20 -5.87
C LYS A 164 9.09 15.50 -6.64
N HIS A 165 7.98 14.97 -6.18
CA HIS A 165 6.63 15.27 -6.68
C HIS A 165 5.71 15.66 -5.53
N ARG A 166 4.49 16.13 -5.86
CA ARG A 166 3.50 16.63 -4.90
C ARG A 166 2.33 15.69 -4.67
N ILE A 167 2.31 14.52 -5.31
CA ILE A 167 1.23 13.56 -5.19
C ILE A 167 1.58 12.63 -4.03
N GLU A 168 0.87 12.77 -2.92
CA GLU A 168 1.13 11.95 -1.74
C GLU A 168 0.59 10.52 -1.90
N GLY A 169 1.34 9.53 -1.41
CA GLY A 169 0.94 8.13 -1.37
C GLY A 169 1.19 7.32 -2.64
N ILE A 170 1.86 7.91 -3.64
CA ILE A 170 2.31 7.19 -4.84
C ILE A 170 3.78 7.45 -5.14
N SER A 171 4.38 6.63 -5.98
CA SER A 171 5.77 6.74 -6.44
C SER A 171 6.78 6.76 -5.31
N ASP A 172 6.92 5.63 -4.63
CA ASP A 172 7.96 5.40 -3.63
C ASP A 172 9.36 5.29 -4.27
N GLU A 173 10.40 5.21 -3.45
CA GLU A 173 11.81 5.17 -3.89
C GLU A 173 12.20 3.79 -4.47
N PHE A 174 11.28 2.87 -4.59
CA PHE A 174 11.47 1.52 -5.10
C PHE A 174 10.19 1.03 -5.80
N ILE A 175 10.32 -0.03 -6.60
CA ILE A 175 9.18 -0.72 -7.20
C ILE A 175 8.71 -1.79 -6.19
N PRO A 176 7.47 -1.73 -5.71
CA PRO A 176 6.94 -2.74 -4.79
C PRO A 176 6.90 -4.14 -5.39
N ASP A 177 7.14 -5.17 -4.56
CA ASP A 177 7.11 -6.58 -4.99
C ASP A 177 5.74 -7.02 -5.53
N LEU A 178 4.67 -6.34 -5.13
CA LEU A 178 3.32 -6.58 -5.64
C LEU A 178 3.17 -6.24 -7.12
N ILE A 179 3.94 -5.26 -7.62
CA ILE A 179 3.87 -4.84 -9.02
C ILE A 179 4.49 -5.90 -9.92
N LYS A 180 3.72 -6.32 -10.89
CA LYS A 180 4.15 -7.21 -11.99
C LYS A 180 3.99 -6.44 -13.29
N LEU A 181 5.06 -5.77 -13.72
CA LEU A 181 5.06 -4.91 -14.90
C LEU A 181 4.67 -5.65 -16.18
N ASP A 182 4.96 -6.94 -16.27
CA ASP A 182 4.58 -7.83 -17.37
C ASP A 182 3.07 -8.08 -17.49
N LYS A 183 2.29 -7.71 -16.46
CA LYS A 183 0.82 -7.81 -16.45
C LYS A 183 0.13 -6.47 -16.69
N LEU A 184 0.89 -5.42 -16.93
CA LEU A 184 0.41 -4.07 -17.16
C LEU A 184 0.65 -3.70 -18.62
N ASP A 185 -0.22 -2.86 -19.19
CA ASP A 185 -0.16 -2.56 -20.62
C ASP A 185 0.75 -1.35 -20.91
N GLU A 186 0.63 -0.29 -20.11
CA GLU A 186 1.34 0.98 -20.34
C GLU A 186 1.48 1.72 -19.01
N VAL A 187 2.63 2.37 -18.76
CA VAL A 187 2.89 3.20 -17.58
C VAL A 187 2.70 4.67 -17.92
#